data_81a0a9c226d5866fa852e1627c1e53e7
#
_entry.id   81a0a9c226d5866fa852e1627c1e53e7
#
_cell.length_a   1.000
_cell.length_b   1.000
_cell.length_c   1.000
_cell.angle_alpha   90.00
_cell.angle_beta   90.00
_cell.angle_gamma   90.00
#
_symmetry.space_group_name_H-M   'P 1'
#
loop_
_entity.id
_entity.type
_entity.pdbx_description
1 polymer ?
#
loop_
_entity_poly.entity_id
_entity_poly.type
_entity_poly.pdbx_seq_one_letter_code
_entity_poly.pdbx_strand_id
1 'polypeptide(L)'
;RKISDGVAKIKLGLADHITLGNLDSKRDWGYAPDYVKAMWAMLQQDTPDDFVIATGNSYSIQDFLDLAFAEIGISDWSSYVKQDPRYMRPAEVDCLRGDSSKARNVLGWSNTVPFRGLVSRMVERDLAQ
;
A
#
# COMPACT_ATOMS: atom_id res chain seq x y z
N ARG A 1 -3.79 -4.72 -3.48
CA ARG A 1 -5.21 -5.01 -3.75
C ARG A 1 -5.71 -6.31 -3.09
N LYS A 2 -4.94 -7.40 -3.08
CA LYS A 2 -5.36 -8.69 -2.50
C LYS A 2 -5.95 -8.57 -1.08
N ILE A 3 -5.36 -7.71 -0.24
CA ILE A 3 -5.82 -7.52 1.14
C ILE A 3 -7.12 -6.72 1.16
N SER A 4 -7.21 -5.59 0.48
CA SER A 4 -8.42 -4.76 0.48
C SER A 4 -9.64 -5.49 -0.10
N ASP A 5 -9.45 -6.20 -1.20
CA ASP A 5 -10.48 -7.07 -1.80
C ASP A 5 -10.89 -8.20 -0.85
N GLY A 6 -9.92 -8.87 -0.22
CA GLY A 6 -10.18 -9.94 0.74
C GLY A 6 -10.96 -9.46 1.97
N VAL A 7 -10.58 -8.31 2.52
CA VAL A 7 -11.28 -7.68 3.66
C VAL A 7 -12.72 -7.31 3.28
N ALA A 8 -12.91 -6.73 2.09
CA ALA A 8 -14.25 -6.42 1.59
C ALA A 8 -15.11 -7.69 1.44
N LYS A 9 -14.56 -8.75 0.88
CA LYS A 9 -15.26 -10.05 0.74
C LYS A 9 -15.65 -10.65 2.09
N ILE A 10 -14.77 -10.56 3.09
CA ILE A 10 -15.08 -11.01 4.46
C ILE A 10 -16.25 -10.20 5.03
N LYS A 11 -16.25 -8.88 4.88
CA LYS A 11 -17.35 -8.03 5.33
C LYS A 11 -18.68 -8.38 4.67
N LEU A 12 -18.63 -8.72 3.40
CA LEU A 12 -19.83 -9.08 2.60
C LEU A 12 -20.26 -10.55 2.76
N GLY A 13 -19.55 -11.34 3.57
CA GLY A 13 -19.83 -12.76 3.74
C GLY A 13 -19.48 -13.65 2.54
N LEU A 14 -18.66 -13.13 1.62
CA LEU A 14 -18.24 -13.84 0.40
C LEU A 14 -16.95 -14.66 0.60
N ALA A 15 -16.24 -14.43 1.69
CA ALA A 15 -15.05 -15.17 2.07
C ALA A 15 -14.93 -15.20 3.59
N ASP A 16 -14.26 -16.22 4.13
CA ASP A 16 -14.03 -16.38 5.56
C ASP A 16 -12.59 -16.08 5.99
N HIS A 17 -11.66 -16.04 5.04
CA HIS A 17 -10.25 -15.75 5.31
C HIS A 17 -9.50 -15.21 4.10
N ILE A 18 -8.30 -14.67 4.35
CA ILE A 18 -7.31 -14.28 3.35
C ILE A 18 -6.06 -15.13 3.56
N THR A 19 -5.47 -15.66 2.49
CA THR A 19 -4.21 -16.41 2.56
C THR A 19 -3.07 -15.55 2.04
N LEU A 20 -2.06 -15.34 2.87
CA LEU A 20 -0.90 -14.49 2.59
C LEU A 20 0.41 -15.25 2.85
N GLY A 21 1.52 -14.66 2.41
CA GLY A 21 2.87 -15.14 2.71
C GLY A 21 3.46 -14.44 3.93
N ASN A 22 4.59 -13.74 3.73
CA ASN A 22 5.28 -13.01 4.78
C ASN A 22 4.50 -11.75 5.18
N LEU A 23 4.20 -11.61 6.47
CA LEU A 23 3.50 -10.47 7.04
C LEU A 23 4.44 -9.37 7.57
N ASP A 24 5.73 -9.65 7.68
CA ASP A 24 6.71 -8.75 8.32
C ASP A 24 7.40 -7.83 7.30
N SER A 25 7.33 -8.14 6.02
CA SER A 25 7.92 -7.32 4.95
C SER A 25 7.33 -5.93 4.94
N LYS A 26 8.22 -4.93 4.85
CA LYS A 26 7.84 -3.51 4.81
C LYS A 26 7.95 -2.96 3.40
N ARG A 27 6.98 -2.14 3.03
CA ARG A 27 6.92 -1.51 1.71
C ARG A 27 6.53 -0.04 1.84
N ASP A 28 6.96 0.73 0.87
CA ASP A 28 6.56 2.12 0.71
C ASP A 28 5.37 2.17 -0.25
N TRP A 29 4.17 2.26 0.31
CA TRP A 29 2.94 2.35 -0.48
C TRP A 29 2.50 3.79 -0.67
N GLY A 30 2.11 4.10 -1.89
CA GLY A 30 1.60 5.42 -2.22
C GLY A 30 0.34 5.36 -3.08
N TYR A 31 -0.30 6.52 -3.20
CA TYR A 31 -1.53 6.71 -3.94
C TYR A 31 -1.21 6.99 -5.42
N ALA A 32 -1.72 6.14 -6.32
CA ALA A 32 -1.38 6.19 -7.73
C ALA A 32 -1.59 7.57 -8.40
N PRO A 33 -2.68 8.32 -8.12
CA PRO A 33 -2.83 9.66 -8.67
C PRO A 33 -1.72 10.64 -8.27
N ASP A 34 -1.15 10.51 -7.07
CA ASP A 34 0.02 11.32 -6.67
C ASP A 34 1.22 11.01 -7.56
N TYR A 35 1.43 9.74 -7.91
CA TYR A 35 2.53 9.31 -8.77
C TYR A 35 2.35 9.79 -10.21
N VAL A 36 1.12 9.79 -10.72
CA VAL A 36 0.80 10.35 -12.05
C VAL A 36 1.12 11.84 -12.11
N LYS A 37 0.85 12.59 -11.06
CA LYS A 37 1.23 14.01 -10.96
C LYS A 37 2.75 14.20 -11.02
N ALA A 38 3.51 13.31 -10.37
CA ALA A 38 4.97 13.33 -10.47
C ALA A 38 5.45 13.08 -11.90
N MET A 39 4.87 12.10 -12.59
CA MET A 39 5.18 11.82 -14.00
C MET A 39 4.95 13.02 -14.88
N TRP A 40 3.82 13.71 -14.72
CA TRP A 40 3.52 14.94 -15.45
C TRP A 40 4.55 16.03 -15.13
N ALA A 41 4.88 16.24 -13.86
CA ALA A 41 5.84 17.25 -13.44
C ALA A 41 7.24 16.99 -14.00
N MET A 42 7.66 15.73 -14.10
CA MET A 42 8.94 15.34 -14.72
C MET A 42 9.03 15.80 -16.18
N LEU A 43 7.92 15.72 -16.91
CA LEU A 43 7.85 16.13 -18.32
C LEU A 43 7.82 17.66 -18.51
N GLN A 44 7.58 18.42 -17.45
CA GLN A 44 7.56 19.89 -17.50
C GLN A 44 8.96 20.50 -17.27
N GLN A 45 9.97 19.68 -16.96
CA GLN A 45 11.33 20.16 -16.72
C GLN A 45 12.04 20.46 -18.03
N ASP A 46 12.90 21.49 -18.05
CA ASP A 46 13.68 21.87 -19.22
C ASP A 46 14.72 20.81 -19.59
N THR A 47 15.25 20.11 -18.58
CA THR A 47 16.24 19.04 -18.76
C THR A 47 15.70 17.73 -18.25
N PRO A 48 15.72 16.65 -19.06
CA PRO A 48 15.34 15.32 -18.61
C PRO A 48 16.26 14.84 -17.48
N ASP A 49 15.68 14.16 -16.49
CA ASP A 49 16.43 13.61 -15.37
C ASP A 49 15.67 12.42 -14.76
N ASP A 50 16.36 11.69 -13.88
CA ASP A 50 15.81 10.55 -13.16
C ASP A 50 15.36 10.97 -11.76
N PHE A 51 14.17 10.49 -11.36
CA PHE A 51 13.60 10.78 -10.05
C PHE A 51 13.08 9.51 -9.38
N VAL A 52 13.32 9.38 -8.09
CA VAL A 52 12.64 8.41 -7.23
C VAL A 52 11.34 9.04 -6.72
N ILE A 53 10.22 8.40 -6.99
CA ILE A 53 8.91 8.82 -6.51
C ILE A 53 8.43 7.83 -5.46
N ALA A 54 8.35 8.28 -4.22
CA ALA A 54 8.02 7.47 -3.06
C ALA A 54 7.48 8.35 -1.94
N THR A 55 6.83 7.73 -0.94
CA THR A 55 6.31 8.48 0.22
C THR A 55 7.40 8.76 1.26
N GLY A 56 8.45 7.94 1.30
CA GLY A 56 9.50 8.01 2.31
C GLY A 56 9.19 7.25 3.59
N ASN A 57 8.01 6.63 3.68
CA ASN A 57 7.59 5.83 4.82
C ASN A 57 7.36 4.39 4.39
N SER A 58 7.78 3.45 5.24
CA SER A 58 7.54 2.03 5.01
C SER A 58 6.64 1.45 6.10
N TYR A 59 5.75 0.55 5.69
CA TYR A 59 4.81 -0.14 6.58
C TYR A 59 4.83 -1.63 6.28
N SER A 60 4.59 -2.46 7.30
CA SER A 60 4.51 -3.91 7.13
C SER A 60 3.16 -4.34 6.56
N ILE A 61 3.10 -5.59 6.10
CA ILE A 61 1.83 -6.21 5.72
C ILE A 61 0.89 -6.26 6.92
N GLN A 62 1.41 -6.49 8.13
CA GLN A 62 0.60 -6.44 9.36
C GLN A 62 -0.03 -5.07 9.58
N ASP A 63 0.73 -3.98 9.37
CA ASP A 63 0.19 -2.62 9.49
C ASP A 63 -0.96 -2.38 8.51
N PHE A 64 -0.85 -2.91 7.30
CA PHE A 64 -1.91 -2.84 6.31
C PHE A 64 -3.15 -3.62 6.76
N LEU A 65 -2.97 -4.83 7.28
CA LEU A 65 -4.05 -5.66 7.80
C LEU A 65 -4.75 -4.98 8.98
N ASP A 66 -4.01 -4.40 9.91
CA ASP A 66 -4.57 -3.69 11.05
C ASP A 66 -5.53 -2.58 10.60
N LEU A 67 -5.09 -1.74 9.66
CA LEU A 67 -5.90 -0.64 9.15
C LEU A 67 -7.07 -1.12 8.30
N ALA A 68 -6.86 -2.11 7.44
CA ALA A 68 -7.90 -2.62 6.54
C ALA A 68 -9.03 -3.30 7.32
N PHE A 69 -8.70 -4.14 8.30
CA PHE A 69 -9.72 -4.78 9.15
C PHE A 69 -10.40 -3.78 10.08
N ALA A 70 -9.69 -2.75 10.55
CA ALA A 70 -10.32 -1.68 11.34
C ALA A 70 -11.43 -0.96 10.56
N GLU A 71 -11.29 -0.80 9.24
CA GLU A 71 -12.33 -0.19 8.39
C GLU A 71 -13.65 -0.97 8.39
N ILE A 72 -13.60 -2.27 8.62
CA ILE A 72 -14.80 -3.12 8.72
C ILE A 72 -15.18 -3.46 10.16
N GLY A 73 -14.56 -2.79 11.15
CA GLY A 73 -14.88 -2.93 12.57
C GLY A 73 -14.26 -4.16 13.26
N ILE A 74 -13.22 -4.75 12.69
CA ILE A 74 -12.51 -5.89 13.26
C ILE A 74 -11.16 -5.42 13.81
N SER A 75 -10.96 -5.54 15.13
CA SER A 75 -9.71 -5.15 15.80
C SER A 75 -8.68 -6.27 15.86
N ASP A 76 -9.12 -7.54 15.90
CA ASP A 76 -8.26 -8.73 15.88
C ASP A 76 -8.55 -9.55 14.62
N TRP A 77 -7.64 -9.48 13.64
CA TRP A 77 -7.76 -10.18 12.37
C TRP A 77 -7.12 -11.57 12.36
N SER A 78 -6.53 -12.05 13.44
CA SER A 78 -5.75 -13.28 13.46
C SER A 78 -6.52 -14.52 13.00
N SER A 79 -7.83 -14.58 13.24
CA SER A 79 -8.68 -15.68 12.78
C SER A 79 -9.06 -15.60 11.29
N TYR A 80 -8.85 -14.44 10.65
CA TYR A 80 -9.22 -14.19 9.25
C TYR A 80 -8.04 -14.29 8.28
N VAL A 81 -6.82 -14.41 8.78
CA VAL A 81 -5.60 -14.43 7.96
C VAL A 81 -4.85 -15.73 8.18
N LYS A 82 -4.58 -16.42 7.07
CA LYS A 82 -3.78 -17.65 7.03
C LYS A 82 -2.49 -17.37 6.27
N GLN A 83 -1.39 -17.98 6.71
CA GLN A 83 -0.11 -17.93 6.01
C GLN A 83 0.12 -19.24 5.27
N ASP A 84 0.57 -19.14 4.01
CA ASP A 84 0.91 -20.30 3.19
C ASP A 84 2.38 -20.19 2.74
N PRO A 85 3.22 -21.20 3.02
CA PRO A 85 4.62 -21.20 2.60
C PRO A 85 4.83 -21.02 1.10
N ARG A 86 3.85 -21.40 0.27
CA ARG A 86 3.91 -21.22 -1.19
C ARG A 86 3.93 -19.75 -1.61
N TYR A 87 3.44 -18.83 -0.75
CA TYR A 87 3.46 -17.39 -0.98
C TYR A 87 4.68 -16.70 -0.35
N MET A 88 5.52 -17.46 0.36
CA MET A 88 6.81 -16.98 0.85
C MET A 88 7.81 -16.93 -0.31
N ARG A 89 8.52 -15.81 -0.42
CA ARG A 89 9.56 -15.66 -1.45
C ARG A 89 10.92 -16.05 -0.87
N PRO A 90 11.72 -16.88 -1.58
CA PRO A 90 13.04 -17.30 -1.09
C PRO A 90 14.01 -16.13 -0.87
N ALA A 91 13.90 -15.07 -1.69
CA ALA A 91 14.70 -13.86 -1.60
C ALA A 91 13.78 -12.65 -1.35
N GLU A 92 13.27 -12.53 -0.14
CA GLU A 92 12.43 -11.40 0.28
C GLU A 92 13.31 -10.22 0.67
N VAL A 93 12.94 -9.02 0.23
CA VAL A 93 13.51 -7.79 0.75
C VAL A 93 12.70 -7.36 1.97
N ASP A 94 13.34 -7.30 3.13
CA ASP A 94 12.66 -7.06 4.41
C ASP A 94 12.03 -5.66 4.47
N CYS A 95 12.73 -4.66 3.95
CA CYS A 95 12.25 -3.29 3.95
C CYS A 95 12.57 -2.58 2.63
N LEU A 96 11.53 -2.06 1.98
CA LEU A 96 11.66 -1.14 0.85
C LEU A 96 11.07 0.21 1.26
N ARG A 97 11.91 1.25 1.16
CA ARG A 97 11.55 2.63 1.42
C ARG A 97 12.28 3.52 0.42
N GLY A 98 11.54 4.33 -0.32
CA GLY A 98 12.12 5.24 -1.28
C GLY A 98 12.55 6.56 -0.65
N ASP A 99 13.63 7.15 -1.18
CA ASP A 99 14.02 8.53 -0.88
C ASP A 99 13.63 9.41 -2.06
N SER A 100 12.59 10.22 -1.88
CA SER A 100 12.06 11.14 -2.88
C SER A 100 12.52 12.58 -2.69
N SER A 101 13.61 12.81 -1.95
CA SER A 101 14.12 14.16 -1.64
C SER A 101 14.36 14.99 -2.90
N LYS A 102 14.96 14.41 -3.95
CA LYS A 102 15.20 15.07 -5.22
C LYS A 102 13.90 15.52 -5.89
N ALA A 103 12.89 14.65 -5.94
CA ALA A 103 11.58 14.99 -6.52
C ALA A 103 10.89 16.11 -5.74
N ARG A 104 10.98 16.09 -4.42
CA ARG A 104 10.44 17.15 -3.56
C ARG A 104 11.12 18.49 -3.79
N ASN A 105 12.45 18.48 -3.91
CA ASN A 105 13.25 19.70 -4.07
C ASN A 105 13.17 20.26 -5.50
N VAL A 106 13.21 19.42 -6.53
CA VAL A 106 13.28 19.85 -7.94
C VAL A 106 11.89 20.01 -8.55
N LEU A 107 10.97 19.05 -8.31
CA LEU A 107 9.62 19.06 -8.90
C LEU A 107 8.59 19.76 -8.00
N GLY A 108 8.92 20.02 -6.73
CA GLY A 108 7.95 20.47 -5.74
C GLY A 108 6.86 19.45 -5.46
N TRP A 109 7.13 18.16 -5.75
CA TRP A 109 6.17 17.08 -5.59
C TRP A 109 6.16 16.56 -4.15
N SER A 110 4.97 16.22 -3.67
CA SER A 110 4.79 15.44 -2.44
C SER A 110 3.54 14.58 -2.56
N ASN A 111 3.53 13.47 -1.84
CA ASN A 111 2.33 12.64 -1.72
C ASN A 111 1.27 13.38 -0.88
N THR A 112 0.00 13.26 -1.28
CA THR A 112 -1.12 13.95 -0.63
C THR A 112 -1.96 13.04 0.25
N VAL A 113 -1.86 11.72 0.04
CA VAL A 113 -2.65 10.72 0.78
C VAL A 113 -1.73 9.93 1.69
N PRO A 114 -1.92 10.02 3.03
CA PRO A 114 -1.15 9.21 3.98
C PRO A 114 -1.58 7.75 3.90
N PHE A 115 -0.74 6.85 4.43
CA PHE A 115 -0.97 5.41 4.38
C PHE A 115 -2.36 5.00 4.89
N ARG A 116 -2.80 5.54 6.02
CA ARG A 116 -4.13 5.25 6.56
C ARG A 116 -5.25 5.61 5.58
N GLY A 117 -5.16 6.79 4.98
CA GLY A 117 -6.13 7.25 3.98
C GLY A 117 -6.11 6.40 2.71
N LEU A 118 -4.94 5.91 2.30
CA LEU A 118 -4.82 4.98 1.17
C LEU A 118 -5.56 3.68 1.45
N VAL A 119 -5.32 3.07 2.62
CA VAL A 119 -5.98 1.82 3.02
C VAL A 119 -7.49 1.99 3.08
N SER A 120 -7.99 3.07 3.72
CA SER A 120 -9.42 3.40 3.76
C SER A 120 -10.03 3.44 2.35
N ARG A 121 -9.45 4.22 1.46
CA ARG A 121 -9.95 4.37 0.08
C ARG A 121 -9.98 3.04 -0.67
N MET A 122 -8.98 2.20 -0.47
CA MET A 122 -8.93 0.88 -1.11
C MET A 122 -10.05 -0.04 -0.62
N VAL A 123 -10.25 -0.10 0.69
CA VAL A 123 -11.31 -0.93 1.29
C VAL A 123 -12.70 -0.42 0.91
N GLU A 124 -12.95 0.88 1.00
CA GLU A 124 -14.20 1.52 0.60
C GLU A 124 -14.55 1.23 -0.87
N ARG A 125 -13.55 1.34 -1.75
CA ARG A 125 -13.74 1.06 -3.17
C ARG A 125 -14.08 -0.41 -3.43
N ASP A 126 -13.40 -1.31 -2.76
CA ASP A 126 -13.65 -2.75 -2.94
C ASP A 126 -15.00 -3.17 -2.30
N LEU A 127 -15.43 -2.49 -1.23
CA LEU A 127 -16.78 -2.69 -0.65
C LEU A 127 -17.90 -2.22 -1.58
N ALA A 128 -17.67 -1.20 -2.40
CA ALA A 128 -18.66 -0.63 -3.31
C ALA A 128 -18.83 -1.43 -4.60
N GLN A 129 -18.03 -2.45 -4.87
CA GLN A 129 -18.11 -3.34 -6.02
C GLN A 129 -18.93 -4.59 -5.71
#